data_5b9baf56391e0e4be24ccfc96e1b8e15
#
_entry.id   5b9baf56391e0e4be24ccfc96e1b8e15
#
_cell.length_a   1.000
_cell.length_b   1.000
_cell.length_c   1.000
_cell.angle_alpha   90.00
_cell.angle_beta   90.00
_cell.angle_gamma   90.00
#
_symmetry.space_group_name_H-M   'P 1'
#
loop_
_entity.id
_entity.type
_entity.pdbx_description
1 polymer ?
#
loop_
_entity_poly.entity_id
_entity_poly.type
_entity_poly.pdbx_seq_one_letter_code
_entity_poly.pdbx_strand_id
1 'polypeptide(L)'
;MAKWQCELCLYIYDELNESVTWEALPKEWTCPVCGSGKESFSLAASNPPAAASIGVETGSGEEYLAEWRRPADDFEVNMADIHRLAMTGKSIIEPMRTRIPTFSWDDILIKGAQLAKMPLNKTEPIVTQTLIGPAAAFPLILETPVFVSHISFGALSREAKLALAKGSALAKTAICSGEGGILPESLAASWRYIFEYVPNKYSVTDENLKLVDAVEIKIGQSAKPGMGGHLPASKVTSEIAAIRGCREGEDIISPAHFPDIRSKEDLKATVTDLRLRTGGKPIGIKLAAGHIEEDIDIALYAGVDFITIDGRAGGTGASPKVVKNATSVPTIFALARARKILDSRGADTVSLIITGGLRTSSDFAKALAMGADAIAVGTAAMIAAGCQQYRICNTGKCPVGIATQDPALRARLDVDKSALRVANFFKAVTEELRDFARLTGNDNVHHLSLADLCTTNSEISSHTPLEHV
;
A
#
# COMPACT_ATOMS: atom_id res chain seq x y z
N MET A 1 32.72 5.44 -29.43
CA MET A 1 31.44 6.04 -29.79
C MET A 1 30.91 6.76 -28.56
N ALA A 2 30.36 7.94 -28.72
CA ALA A 2 29.99 8.82 -27.62
C ALA A 2 28.61 8.44 -27.06
N LYS A 3 28.37 8.79 -25.79
CA LYS A 3 27.04 8.76 -25.18
C LYS A 3 26.67 10.19 -24.82
N TRP A 4 25.47 10.59 -25.17
CA TRP A 4 24.94 11.93 -24.92
C TRP A 4 23.76 11.84 -23.97
N GLN A 5 23.77 12.56 -22.88
CA GLN A 5 22.75 12.53 -21.84
C GLN A 5 21.90 13.80 -21.84
N CYS A 6 20.60 13.62 -21.89
CA CYS A 6 19.66 14.73 -21.72
C CYS A 6 19.71 15.22 -20.25
N GLU A 7 19.98 16.50 -20.05
CA GLU A 7 20.06 17.12 -18.72
C GLU A 7 18.71 17.23 -18.01
N LEU A 8 17.61 17.17 -18.78
CA LEU A 8 16.26 17.32 -18.24
C LEU A 8 15.62 15.99 -17.79
N CYS A 9 15.83 14.91 -18.54
CA CYS A 9 15.18 13.62 -18.26
C CYS A 9 16.15 12.44 -18.09
N LEU A 10 17.45 12.70 -18.22
CA LEU A 10 18.53 11.71 -18.10
C LEU A 10 18.51 10.60 -19.19
N TYR A 11 17.71 10.76 -20.25
CA TYR A 11 17.76 9.88 -21.40
C TYR A 11 19.17 9.86 -22.00
N ILE A 12 19.67 8.67 -22.34
CA ILE A 12 21.00 8.50 -22.95
C ILE A 12 20.84 8.10 -24.42
N TYR A 13 21.34 8.93 -25.31
CA TYR A 13 21.58 8.60 -26.71
C TYR A 13 22.95 7.90 -26.80
N ASP A 14 22.96 6.61 -27.05
CA ASP A 14 24.18 5.79 -27.11
C ASP A 14 24.48 5.43 -28.55
N GLU A 15 25.49 6.07 -29.15
CA GLU A 15 25.91 5.84 -30.56
C GLU A 15 26.28 4.38 -30.86
N LEU A 16 26.48 3.52 -29.87
CA LEU A 16 26.71 2.09 -30.07
C LEU A 16 25.41 1.34 -30.44
N ASN A 17 24.28 1.85 -30.02
CA ASN A 17 22.97 1.23 -30.18
C ASN A 17 22.08 1.93 -31.22
N GLU A 18 22.57 3.05 -31.75
CA GLU A 18 21.81 3.86 -32.71
C GLU A 18 22.40 3.79 -34.11
N SER A 19 21.56 3.92 -35.12
CA SER A 19 21.98 3.83 -36.55
C SER A 19 22.65 5.12 -37.07
N VAL A 20 22.61 6.19 -36.31
CA VAL A 20 23.08 7.55 -36.69
C VAL A 20 23.93 8.09 -35.54
N THR A 21 25.06 8.76 -35.87
CA THR A 21 25.88 9.43 -34.88
C THR A 21 25.20 10.73 -34.39
N TRP A 22 25.50 11.16 -33.19
CA TRP A 22 24.93 12.38 -32.61
C TRP A 22 25.11 13.62 -33.50
N GLU A 23 26.28 13.75 -34.14
CA GLU A 23 26.57 14.87 -35.03
C GLU A 23 25.73 14.85 -36.29
N ALA A 24 25.38 13.65 -36.79
CA ALA A 24 24.58 13.48 -38.01
C ALA A 24 23.06 13.60 -37.77
N LEU A 25 22.58 13.69 -36.52
CA LEU A 25 21.18 13.95 -36.22
C LEU A 25 20.75 15.33 -36.69
N PRO A 26 19.53 15.48 -37.26
CA PRO A 26 18.97 16.79 -37.65
C PRO A 26 19.01 17.80 -36.49
N LYS A 27 19.10 19.10 -36.82
CA LYS A 27 19.07 20.14 -35.79
C LYS A 27 17.74 20.16 -35.03
N GLU A 28 16.67 19.79 -35.71
CA GLU A 28 15.31 19.72 -35.18
C GLU A 28 15.02 18.42 -34.38
N TRP A 29 16.02 17.54 -34.25
CA TRP A 29 15.85 16.30 -33.47
C TRP A 29 15.57 16.66 -32.01
N THR A 30 14.60 15.96 -31.42
CA THR A 30 14.20 16.14 -30.04
C THR A 30 14.33 14.84 -29.24
N CYS A 31 14.54 14.98 -27.95
CA CYS A 31 14.61 13.87 -27.02
C CYS A 31 13.31 13.02 -27.07
N PRO A 32 13.40 11.71 -27.32
CA PRO A 32 12.22 10.85 -27.42
C PRO A 32 11.44 10.69 -26.10
N VAL A 33 12.04 11.10 -24.98
CA VAL A 33 11.42 10.99 -23.66
C VAL A 33 10.75 12.28 -23.20
N CYS A 34 11.39 13.43 -23.40
CA CYS A 34 10.88 14.71 -22.88
C CYS A 34 10.66 15.80 -23.95
N GLY A 35 10.98 15.51 -25.22
CA GLY A 35 10.79 16.45 -26.33
C GLY A 35 11.78 17.63 -26.36
N SER A 36 12.78 17.71 -25.48
CA SER A 36 13.79 18.78 -25.51
C SER A 36 14.70 18.68 -26.71
N GLY A 37 15.21 19.81 -27.20
CA GLY A 37 16.14 19.84 -28.31
C GLY A 37 17.56 19.38 -27.95
N LYS A 38 18.42 19.26 -28.97
CA LYS A 38 19.82 18.82 -28.83
C LYS A 38 20.64 19.69 -27.87
N GLU A 39 20.27 20.95 -27.70
CA GLU A 39 20.91 21.89 -26.77
C GLU A 39 20.80 21.51 -25.31
N SER A 40 19.87 20.61 -24.97
CA SER A 40 19.69 20.08 -23.62
C SER A 40 20.50 18.82 -23.36
N PHE A 41 21.42 18.45 -24.24
CA PHE A 41 22.26 17.27 -24.09
C PHE A 41 23.72 17.66 -23.88
N SER A 42 24.35 16.98 -22.92
CA SER A 42 25.81 17.01 -22.73
C SER A 42 26.41 15.64 -22.99
N LEU A 43 27.69 15.60 -23.34
CA LEU A 43 28.44 14.35 -23.42
C LEU A 43 28.32 13.66 -22.05
N ALA A 44 27.72 12.49 -22.02
CA ALA A 44 27.70 11.70 -20.80
C ALA A 44 29.17 11.44 -20.44
N ALA A 45 29.59 11.93 -19.28
CA ALA A 45 30.99 11.80 -18.85
C ALA A 45 31.35 10.31 -18.94
N SER A 46 32.29 10.02 -19.82
CA SER A 46 32.99 8.76 -19.79
C SER A 46 33.53 8.61 -18.38
N ASN A 47 32.94 7.79 -17.57
CA ASN A 47 33.24 7.54 -16.16
C ASN A 47 34.06 8.67 -15.51
N PRO A 48 33.62 9.31 -14.41
CA PRO A 48 34.51 10.20 -13.68
C PRO A 48 35.86 9.49 -13.59
N PRO A 49 37.01 10.21 -13.74
CA PRO A 49 38.32 9.59 -13.68
C PRO A 49 38.28 8.66 -12.47
N ALA A 50 38.50 7.38 -12.69
CA ALA A 50 38.47 6.39 -11.65
C ALA A 50 39.31 6.98 -10.54
N ALA A 51 38.69 7.35 -9.43
CA ALA A 51 39.40 7.66 -8.20
C ALA A 51 40.41 6.53 -8.09
N ALA A 52 41.70 6.85 -8.11
CA ALA A 52 42.79 5.92 -8.31
C ALA A 52 42.41 4.58 -7.68
N SER A 53 42.16 3.59 -8.48
CA SER A 53 41.79 2.28 -8.00
C SER A 53 42.95 1.86 -7.11
N ILE A 54 42.82 2.05 -5.82
CA ILE A 54 43.48 1.18 -4.88
C ILE A 54 42.99 -0.17 -5.35
N GLY A 55 43.90 -0.97 -5.95
CA GLY A 55 43.58 -2.30 -6.43
C GLY A 55 43.14 -3.16 -5.25
N VAL A 56 41.93 -2.98 -4.82
CA VAL A 56 41.20 -3.95 -4.05
C VAL A 56 40.72 -4.94 -5.07
N GLU A 57 41.49 -6.02 -5.25
CA GLU A 57 40.95 -7.24 -5.78
C GLU A 57 39.59 -7.44 -5.09
N THR A 58 38.53 -7.54 -5.87
CA THR A 58 37.21 -7.92 -5.39
C THR A 58 37.21 -9.41 -5.02
N GLY A 59 38.13 -9.79 -4.15
CA GLY A 59 37.97 -10.96 -3.32
C GLY A 59 36.76 -10.67 -2.43
N SER A 60 35.75 -11.52 -2.45
CA SER A 60 34.53 -11.35 -1.69
C SER A 60 34.91 -11.01 -0.25
N GLY A 61 34.54 -9.81 0.25
CA GLY A 61 34.85 -9.39 1.61
C GLY A 61 34.20 -10.31 2.68
N GLU A 62 33.48 -11.33 2.26
CA GLU A 62 32.97 -12.42 3.09
C GLU A 62 34.06 -13.36 3.59
N GLU A 63 35.11 -13.64 2.78
CA GLU A 63 36.21 -14.54 3.17
C GLU A 63 37.12 -13.94 4.24
N TYR A 64 37.40 -12.65 4.14
CA TYR A 64 38.36 -11.95 5.03
C TYR A 64 37.99 -11.95 6.51
N LEU A 65 36.66 -11.89 6.84
CA LEU A 65 36.18 -11.82 8.24
C LEU A 65 35.37 -13.05 8.66
N ALA A 66 35.26 -14.10 7.82
CA ALA A 66 34.39 -15.24 8.06
C ALA A 66 34.64 -15.93 9.40
N GLU A 67 35.89 -16.12 9.79
CA GLU A 67 36.28 -16.80 11.02
C GLU A 67 35.99 -15.99 12.29
N TRP A 68 35.93 -14.67 12.18
CA TRP A 68 35.70 -13.76 13.34
C TRP A 68 34.33 -13.12 13.34
N ARG A 69 33.45 -13.51 12.42
CA ARG A 69 32.14 -12.90 12.25
C ARG A 69 31.22 -13.16 13.41
N ARG A 70 30.81 -12.12 14.12
CA ARG A 70 29.72 -12.15 15.08
C ARG A 70 28.39 -11.82 14.36
N PRO A 71 27.31 -12.62 14.58
CA PRO A 71 26.05 -12.38 13.91
C PRO A 71 25.27 -11.17 14.45
N ALA A 72 25.47 -10.82 15.71
CA ALA A 72 24.78 -9.73 16.40
C ALA A 72 25.59 -9.20 17.57
N ASP A 73 25.24 -8.01 18.02
CA ASP A 73 25.68 -7.41 19.28
C ASP A 73 24.49 -6.74 19.96
N ASP A 74 24.36 -6.87 21.27
CA ASP A 74 23.17 -6.42 22.01
C ASP A 74 23.13 -4.88 22.15
N PHE A 75 24.28 -4.22 22.11
CA PHE A 75 24.39 -2.75 22.17
C PHE A 75 24.46 -2.15 20.77
N GLU A 76 25.29 -2.71 19.89
CA GLU A 76 25.41 -2.27 18.50
C GLU A 76 24.42 -3.02 17.60
N VAL A 77 23.13 -2.79 17.82
CA VAL A 77 22.01 -3.49 17.13
C VAL A 77 22.03 -3.34 15.62
N ASN A 78 22.73 -2.33 15.10
CA ASN A 78 22.89 -2.07 13.66
C ASN A 78 24.13 -2.74 13.05
N MET A 79 24.97 -3.42 13.83
CA MET A 79 26.24 -4.02 13.38
C MET A 79 26.07 -4.89 12.14
N ALA A 80 25.09 -5.79 12.12
CA ALA A 80 24.82 -6.67 10.99
C ALA A 80 24.42 -5.90 9.71
N ASP A 81 23.66 -4.83 9.86
CA ASP A 81 23.25 -3.97 8.74
C ASP A 81 24.46 -3.18 8.19
N ILE A 82 25.30 -2.63 9.07
CA ILE A 82 26.53 -1.90 8.70
C ILE A 82 27.46 -2.82 7.93
N HIS A 83 27.71 -4.03 8.43
CA HIS A 83 28.51 -5.02 7.71
C HIS A 83 27.96 -5.34 6.33
N ARG A 84 26.65 -5.53 6.22
CA ARG A 84 25.99 -5.81 4.95
C ARG A 84 26.12 -4.64 3.96
N LEU A 85 25.93 -3.41 4.43
CA LEU A 85 26.12 -2.21 3.61
C LEU A 85 27.59 -2.08 3.16
N ALA A 86 28.56 -2.31 4.06
CA ALA A 86 29.99 -2.24 3.78
C ALA A 86 30.41 -3.30 2.75
N MET A 87 29.88 -4.52 2.84
CA MET A 87 30.20 -5.60 1.91
C MET A 87 29.57 -5.40 0.52
N THR A 88 28.36 -4.85 0.46
CA THR A 88 27.59 -4.86 -0.79
C THR A 88 27.54 -3.52 -1.50
N GLY A 89 27.79 -2.40 -0.80
CA GLY A 89 27.57 -1.04 -1.30
C GLY A 89 26.11 -0.76 -1.68
N LYS A 90 25.15 -1.59 -1.21
CA LYS A 90 23.74 -1.53 -1.63
C LYS A 90 22.81 -1.42 -0.43
N SER A 91 21.75 -0.63 -0.59
CA SER A 91 20.68 -0.53 0.41
C SER A 91 20.05 -1.89 0.71
N ILE A 92 19.73 -2.13 1.97
CA ILE A 92 19.09 -3.36 2.43
C ILE A 92 17.61 -3.29 2.10
N ILE A 93 17.15 -4.17 1.24
CA ILE A 93 15.73 -4.31 0.89
C ILE A 93 15.10 -5.40 1.76
N GLU A 94 14.03 -5.05 2.46
CA GLU A 94 13.27 -5.98 3.28
C GLU A 94 11.77 -5.94 2.96
N PRO A 95 11.08 -7.07 3.00
CA PRO A 95 9.63 -7.12 2.91
C PRO A 95 8.96 -6.89 4.28
N MET A 96 7.64 -6.79 4.24
CA MET A 96 6.75 -6.68 5.39
C MET A 96 6.92 -5.32 6.14
N ARG A 97 6.33 -5.22 7.32
CA ARG A 97 6.41 -4.04 8.18
C ARG A 97 7.77 -3.88 8.83
N THR A 98 8.06 -2.69 9.35
CA THR A 98 9.18 -2.46 10.26
C THR A 98 9.16 -3.43 11.45
N ARG A 99 10.36 -3.78 11.95
CA ARG A 99 10.52 -4.55 13.20
C ARG A 99 10.70 -3.65 14.42
N ILE A 100 10.92 -2.34 14.20
CA ILE A 100 11.01 -1.40 15.30
C ILE A 100 9.66 -1.36 16.02
N PRO A 101 9.64 -1.47 17.36
CA PRO A 101 8.41 -1.33 18.15
C PRO A 101 7.69 -0.02 17.82
N THR A 102 6.38 -0.08 17.80
CA THR A 102 5.50 1.07 17.61
C THR A 102 4.36 0.96 18.61
N PHE A 103 3.59 2.03 18.80
CA PHE A 103 2.41 2.02 19.64
C PHE A 103 1.46 0.89 19.23
N SER A 104 0.96 0.16 20.22
CA SER A 104 0.10 -1.01 20.02
C SER A 104 -1.37 -0.65 20.23
N TRP A 105 -2.24 -1.27 19.44
CA TRP A 105 -3.67 -1.27 19.70
C TRP A 105 -4.02 -1.97 21.02
N ASP A 106 -3.13 -2.80 21.57
CA ASP A 106 -3.30 -3.47 22.86
C ASP A 106 -3.25 -2.50 24.04
N ASP A 107 -2.63 -1.32 23.86
CA ASP A 107 -2.62 -0.25 24.87
C ASP A 107 -3.96 0.49 24.99
N ILE A 108 -4.92 0.23 24.09
CA ILE A 108 -6.25 0.79 24.08
C ILE A 108 -7.23 -0.28 24.53
N LEU A 109 -8.11 0.05 25.46
CA LEU A 109 -9.11 -0.85 26.03
C LEU A 109 -10.52 -0.41 25.63
N ILE A 110 -11.44 -1.37 25.50
CA ILE A 110 -12.86 -1.12 25.28
C ILE A 110 -13.58 -1.19 26.62
N LYS A 111 -14.29 -0.12 26.97
CA LYS A 111 -15.11 -0.01 28.19
C LYS A 111 -16.45 -0.70 27.96
N GLY A 112 -16.64 -1.90 28.56
CA GLY A 112 -17.90 -2.62 28.47
C GLY A 112 -19.04 -1.93 29.22
N ALA A 113 -20.21 -1.92 28.63
CA ALA A 113 -21.44 -1.41 29.24
C ALA A 113 -21.93 -2.31 30.37
N GLN A 114 -22.54 -1.73 31.41
CA GLN A 114 -23.14 -2.43 32.55
C GLN A 114 -24.42 -1.71 33.04
N LEU A 115 -24.30 -0.79 34.02
CA LEU A 115 -25.42 -0.08 34.60
C LEU A 115 -25.64 1.30 34.02
N ALA A 116 -24.56 2.04 33.72
CA ALA A 116 -24.66 3.39 33.16
C ALA A 116 -25.12 3.40 31.72
N LYS A 117 -24.81 2.32 30.98
CA LYS A 117 -25.29 2.02 29.65
C LYS A 117 -25.55 0.52 29.60
N MET A 118 -26.71 0.09 29.14
CA MET A 118 -27.02 -1.34 29.12
C MET A 118 -26.39 -2.03 27.91
N PRO A 119 -25.72 -3.19 28.08
CA PRO A 119 -25.28 -3.98 26.97
C PRO A 119 -26.47 -4.63 26.24
N LEU A 120 -26.28 -4.99 24.98
CA LEU A 120 -27.27 -5.71 24.19
C LEU A 120 -27.10 -7.23 24.38
N ASN A 121 -28.21 -7.96 24.24
CA ASN A 121 -28.18 -9.42 24.32
C ASN A 121 -27.54 -10.03 23.07
N LYS A 122 -27.01 -11.25 23.21
CA LYS A 122 -26.34 -11.98 22.11
C LYS A 122 -27.21 -12.15 20.87
N THR A 123 -28.53 -12.18 21.03
CA THR A 123 -29.49 -12.39 19.92
C THR A 123 -29.94 -11.10 19.26
N GLU A 124 -29.61 -9.95 19.83
CA GLU A 124 -30.01 -8.66 19.25
C GLU A 124 -29.20 -8.38 17.96
N PRO A 125 -29.89 -7.95 16.89
CA PRO A 125 -29.25 -7.70 15.62
C PRO A 125 -28.33 -6.49 15.69
N ILE A 126 -27.15 -6.59 15.06
CA ILE A 126 -26.17 -5.50 14.97
C ILE A 126 -25.93 -5.20 13.49
N VAL A 127 -26.03 -3.94 13.12
CA VAL A 127 -25.69 -3.45 11.78
C VAL A 127 -24.18 -3.41 11.63
N THR A 128 -23.69 -4.07 10.58
CA THR A 128 -22.27 -4.05 10.17
C THR A 128 -22.08 -3.50 8.77
N GLN A 129 -23.20 -3.23 8.07
CA GLN A 129 -23.15 -2.67 6.71
C GLN A 129 -22.41 -1.34 6.73
N THR A 130 -21.49 -1.19 5.77
CA THR A 130 -20.59 -0.04 5.68
C THR A 130 -20.78 0.63 4.33
N LEU A 131 -20.94 1.94 4.36
CA LEU A 131 -21.11 2.79 3.19
C LEU A 131 -19.84 3.61 2.98
N ILE A 132 -19.20 3.48 1.81
CA ILE A 132 -18.03 4.25 1.44
C ILE A 132 -18.40 5.23 0.33
N GLY A 133 -18.07 6.52 0.53
CA GLY A 133 -18.43 7.60 -0.38
C GLY A 133 -19.94 7.84 -0.43
N PRO A 134 -20.61 8.17 0.67
CA PRO A 134 -22.08 8.32 0.73
C PRO A 134 -22.60 9.42 -0.20
N ALA A 135 -21.78 10.40 -0.58
CA ALA A 135 -22.16 11.46 -1.53
C ALA A 135 -21.99 11.09 -3.01
N ALA A 136 -21.35 9.96 -3.32
CA ALA A 136 -21.24 9.48 -4.70
C ALA A 136 -22.60 9.06 -5.26
N ALA A 137 -22.78 9.16 -6.58
CA ALA A 137 -24.05 8.73 -7.21
C ALA A 137 -24.31 7.24 -7.01
N PHE A 138 -23.27 6.42 -6.91
CA PHE A 138 -23.35 4.99 -6.65
C PHE A 138 -22.37 4.62 -5.52
N PRO A 139 -22.73 4.86 -4.25
CA PRO A 139 -21.87 4.54 -3.12
C PRO A 139 -21.43 3.07 -3.07
N LEU A 140 -20.24 2.80 -2.56
CA LEU A 140 -19.77 1.43 -2.35
C LEU A 140 -20.32 0.89 -1.04
N ILE A 141 -21.13 -0.17 -1.12
CA ILE A 141 -21.76 -0.83 0.03
C ILE A 141 -21.09 -2.16 0.30
N LEU A 142 -20.64 -2.37 1.55
CA LEU A 142 -20.05 -3.60 2.07
C LEU A 142 -20.87 -4.14 3.23
N GLU A 143 -20.90 -5.47 3.44
CA GLU A 143 -21.59 -6.09 4.57
C GLU A 143 -20.76 -6.06 5.88
N THR A 144 -19.52 -5.60 5.81
CA THR A 144 -18.58 -5.48 6.93
C THR A 144 -17.63 -4.29 6.71
N PRO A 145 -17.19 -3.59 7.76
CA PRO A 145 -16.27 -2.47 7.63
C PRO A 145 -14.83 -2.87 7.26
N VAL A 146 -14.53 -4.16 7.16
CA VAL A 146 -13.17 -4.66 6.92
C VAL A 146 -13.07 -5.30 5.53
N PHE A 147 -12.04 -4.90 4.76
CA PHE A 147 -11.84 -5.39 3.40
C PHE A 147 -10.36 -5.62 3.04
N VAL A 148 -10.10 -6.30 1.92
CA VAL A 148 -8.74 -6.61 1.46
C VAL A 148 -8.08 -5.38 0.82
N SER A 149 -7.02 -4.88 1.44
CA SER A 149 -6.22 -3.74 0.98
C SER A 149 -5.49 -4.01 -0.34
N HIS A 150 -4.87 -2.98 -0.89
CA HIS A 150 -4.11 -3.04 -2.13
C HIS A 150 -2.86 -3.92 -2.01
N ILE A 151 -2.83 -5.01 -2.77
CA ILE A 151 -1.68 -5.90 -2.93
C ILE A 151 -1.62 -6.33 -4.39
N SER A 152 -0.59 -5.89 -5.13
CA SER A 152 -0.52 -6.03 -6.58
C SER A 152 -0.36 -7.48 -7.05
N PHE A 153 -0.94 -7.79 -8.21
CA PHE A 153 -0.52 -8.93 -9.02
C PHE A 153 0.92 -8.68 -9.52
N GLY A 154 1.78 -9.65 -9.34
CA GLY A 154 3.23 -9.53 -9.52
C GLY A 154 3.98 -9.49 -8.17
N ALA A 155 3.50 -8.74 -7.17
CA ALA A 155 3.93 -8.94 -5.78
C ALA A 155 3.37 -10.26 -5.23
N LEU A 156 2.09 -10.53 -5.48
CA LEU A 156 1.44 -11.81 -5.24
C LEU A 156 1.37 -12.65 -6.51
N SER A 157 1.26 -13.96 -6.33
CA SER A 157 0.89 -14.90 -7.40
C SER A 157 -0.57 -14.68 -7.84
N ARG A 158 -0.89 -15.20 -9.04
CA ARG A 158 -2.26 -15.25 -9.55
C ARG A 158 -3.19 -16.02 -8.61
N GLU A 159 -2.73 -17.17 -8.11
CA GLU A 159 -3.46 -18.03 -7.19
C GLU A 159 -3.80 -17.30 -5.89
N ALA A 160 -2.85 -16.55 -5.32
CA ALA A 160 -3.10 -15.75 -4.12
C ALA A 160 -4.10 -14.62 -4.37
N LYS A 161 -4.02 -13.93 -5.52
CA LYS A 161 -5.01 -12.91 -5.90
C LYS A 161 -6.40 -13.49 -6.05
N LEU A 162 -6.53 -14.66 -6.69
CA LEU A 162 -7.81 -15.36 -6.86
C LEU A 162 -8.38 -15.82 -5.52
N ALA A 163 -7.55 -16.38 -4.63
CA ALA A 163 -7.98 -16.80 -3.30
C ALA A 163 -8.52 -15.64 -2.47
N LEU A 164 -7.84 -14.49 -2.51
CA LEU A 164 -8.30 -13.27 -1.84
C LEU A 164 -9.60 -12.73 -2.44
N ALA A 165 -9.74 -12.73 -3.77
CA ALA A 165 -10.95 -12.25 -4.47
C ALA A 165 -12.16 -13.14 -4.17
N LYS A 166 -12.03 -14.45 -4.33
CA LYS A 166 -13.09 -15.42 -3.99
C LYS A 166 -13.47 -15.34 -2.51
N GLY A 167 -12.47 -15.26 -1.62
CA GLY A 167 -12.71 -15.20 -0.17
C GLY A 167 -13.42 -13.91 0.26
N SER A 168 -13.03 -12.77 -0.28
CA SER A 168 -13.72 -11.50 -0.03
C SER A 168 -15.16 -11.51 -0.58
N ALA A 169 -15.38 -12.12 -1.75
CA ALA A 169 -16.72 -12.27 -2.34
C ALA A 169 -17.63 -13.14 -1.45
N LEU A 170 -17.15 -14.28 -0.94
CA LEU A 170 -17.88 -15.15 -0.01
C LEU A 170 -18.25 -14.46 1.31
N ALA A 171 -17.47 -13.47 1.72
CA ALA A 171 -17.71 -12.66 2.90
C ALA A 171 -18.49 -11.35 2.59
N LYS A 172 -18.83 -11.10 1.35
CA LYS A 172 -19.48 -9.88 0.87
C LYS A 172 -18.76 -8.61 1.30
N THR A 173 -17.44 -8.61 1.09
CA THR A 173 -16.57 -7.44 1.27
C THR A 173 -15.78 -7.16 0.00
N ALA A 174 -14.99 -6.06 0.00
CA ALA A 174 -14.21 -5.65 -1.16
C ALA A 174 -12.81 -6.27 -1.18
N ILE A 175 -12.25 -6.30 -2.39
CA ILE A 175 -10.82 -6.47 -2.64
C ILE A 175 -10.30 -5.31 -3.49
N CYS A 176 -9.05 -4.91 -3.23
CA CYS A 176 -8.37 -3.90 -4.02
C CYS A 176 -7.45 -4.52 -5.09
N SER A 177 -7.29 -3.82 -6.23
CA SER A 177 -6.41 -4.29 -7.33
C SER A 177 -4.95 -4.35 -6.90
N GLY A 178 -4.48 -3.34 -6.21
CA GLY A 178 -3.06 -3.09 -5.96
C GLY A 178 -2.35 -2.42 -7.15
N GLU A 179 -1.15 -1.89 -6.89
CA GLU A 179 -0.31 -1.24 -7.88
C GLU A 179 0.25 -2.25 -8.90
N GLY A 180 -0.53 -2.60 -9.89
CA GLY A 180 -0.12 -3.58 -10.88
C GLY A 180 -1.14 -3.79 -11.98
N GLY A 181 -2.15 -2.96 -12.01
CA GLY A 181 -3.29 -3.11 -12.90
C GLY A 181 -4.29 -4.16 -12.42
N ILE A 182 -5.23 -4.49 -13.27
CA ILE A 182 -6.32 -5.42 -13.00
C ILE A 182 -5.96 -6.80 -13.55
N LEU A 183 -5.93 -7.80 -12.68
CA LEU A 183 -5.97 -9.20 -13.08
C LEU A 183 -7.43 -9.55 -13.39
N PRO A 184 -7.81 -9.85 -14.66
CA PRO A 184 -9.22 -10.00 -15.06
C PRO A 184 -9.97 -11.03 -14.22
N GLU A 185 -9.35 -12.16 -13.91
CA GLU A 185 -9.98 -13.21 -13.12
C GLU A 185 -10.20 -12.80 -11.65
N SER A 186 -9.33 -11.94 -11.10
CA SER A 186 -9.54 -11.38 -9.75
C SER A 186 -10.73 -10.44 -9.72
N LEU A 187 -10.89 -9.59 -10.76
CA LEU A 187 -12.06 -8.74 -10.90
C LEU A 187 -13.33 -9.58 -11.05
N ALA A 188 -13.33 -10.55 -11.94
CA ALA A 188 -14.49 -11.43 -12.19
C ALA A 188 -14.89 -12.28 -10.96
N ALA A 189 -13.92 -12.66 -10.11
CA ALA A 189 -14.18 -13.46 -8.91
C ALA A 189 -14.55 -12.62 -7.67
N SER A 190 -14.44 -11.32 -7.73
CA SER A 190 -14.74 -10.42 -6.62
C SER A 190 -16.25 -10.11 -6.53
N TRP A 191 -16.72 -9.74 -5.33
CA TRP A 191 -18.07 -9.19 -5.13
C TRP A 191 -18.07 -7.67 -5.27
N ARG A 192 -17.03 -6.99 -4.72
CA ARG A 192 -16.76 -5.56 -4.87
C ARG A 192 -15.27 -5.38 -5.14
N TYR A 193 -14.93 -4.47 -6.06
CA TYR A 193 -13.56 -4.27 -6.50
C TYR A 193 -13.17 -2.78 -6.47
N ILE A 194 -12.13 -2.45 -5.71
CA ILE A 194 -11.57 -1.09 -5.65
C ILE A 194 -10.30 -1.05 -6.51
N PHE A 195 -10.30 -0.20 -7.52
CA PHE A 195 -9.18 -0.06 -8.44
C PHE A 195 -8.16 0.97 -7.94
N GLU A 196 -6.89 0.59 -7.88
CA GLU A 196 -5.79 1.51 -7.52
C GLU A 196 -5.28 2.24 -8.76
N TYR A 197 -5.59 3.54 -8.86
CA TYR A 197 -5.10 4.40 -9.91
C TYR A 197 -3.70 4.90 -9.54
N VAL A 198 -2.70 4.58 -10.38
CA VAL A 198 -1.27 4.78 -10.11
C VAL A 198 -0.60 5.59 -11.22
N PRO A 199 0.58 6.20 -10.99
CA PRO A 199 1.27 7.03 -11.99
C PRO A 199 1.46 6.38 -13.36
N ASN A 200 1.70 5.06 -13.39
CA ASN A 200 1.85 4.30 -14.63
C ASN A 200 0.53 4.00 -15.37
N LYS A 201 -0.61 4.30 -14.76
CA LYS A 201 -1.95 4.13 -15.35
C LYS A 201 -2.24 2.72 -15.90
N TYR A 202 -1.69 1.67 -15.27
CA TYR A 202 -1.93 0.28 -15.64
C TYR A 202 -3.44 -0.03 -15.65
N SER A 203 -3.93 -0.67 -16.71
CA SER A 203 -5.33 -1.06 -16.89
C SER A 203 -6.36 0.09 -16.84
N VAL A 204 -5.94 1.35 -17.02
CA VAL A 204 -6.83 2.52 -17.05
C VAL A 204 -7.51 2.60 -18.43
N THR A 205 -8.60 1.86 -18.59
CA THR A 205 -9.49 1.93 -19.77
C THR A 205 -10.91 2.27 -19.32
N ASP A 206 -11.73 2.79 -20.23
CA ASP A 206 -13.14 3.12 -19.90
C ASP A 206 -13.94 1.86 -19.56
N GLU A 207 -13.62 0.71 -20.17
CA GLU A 207 -14.24 -0.57 -19.87
C GLU A 207 -13.95 -0.96 -18.41
N ASN A 208 -12.69 -0.94 -18.01
CA ASN A 208 -12.27 -1.29 -16.65
C ASN A 208 -12.85 -0.33 -15.61
N LEU A 209 -12.84 0.98 -15.88
CA LEU A 209 -13.40 2.00 -14.97
C LEU A 209 -14.91 1.83 -14.78
N LYS A 210 -15.63 1.33 -15.78
CA LYS A 210 -17.06 1.01 -15.66
C LYS A 210 -17.33 -0.27 -14.88
N LEU A 211 -16.38 -1.22 -14.86
CA LEU A 211 -16.54 -2.52 -14.17
C LEU A 211 -16.22 -2.48 -12.68
N VAL A 212 -15.31 -1.61 -12.25
CA VAL A 212 -14.91 -1.51 -10.83
C VAL A 212 -15.97 -0.77 -10.00
N ASP A 213 -16.01 -0.98 -8.68
CA ASP A 213 -17.00 -0.37 -7.78
C ASP A 213 -16.52 0.95 -7.17
N ALA A 214 -15.22 1.18 -7.12
CA ALA A 214 -14.60 2.44 -6.70
C ALA A 214 -13.19 2.57 -7.29
N VAL A 215 -12.67 3.80 -7.33
CA VAL A 215 -11.29 4.08 -7.74
C VAL A 215 -10.56 4.78 -6.60
N GLU A 216 -9.34 4.34 -6.28
CA GLU A 216 -8.48 4.96 -5.28
C GLU A 216 -7.19 5.47 -5.92
N ILE A 217 -6.99 6.79 -5.91
CA ILE A 217 -5.77 7.45 -6.41
C ILE A 217 -4.67 7.24 -5.37
N LYS A 218 -3.62 6.50 -5.73
CA LYS A 218 -2.51 6.23 -4.81
C LYS A 218 -1.43 7.30 -4.89
N ILE A 219 -1.31 8.11 -3.86
CA ILE A 219 -0.21 9.07 -3.70
C ILE A 219 0.98 8.43 -2.97
N GLY A 220 0.69 7.58 -1.95
CA GLY A 220 1.74 6.96 -1.17
C GLY A 220 1.32 5.71 -0.40
N GLN A 221 2.28 5.14 0.32
CA GLN A 221 2.07 4.05 1.28
C GLN A 221 3.09 4.15 2.42
N SER A 222 2.71 3.77 3.64
CA SER A 222 3.50 4.01 4.85
C SER A 222 4.88 3.38 4.86
N ALA A 223 5.04 2.19 4.26
CA ALA A 223 6.32 1.48 4.25
C ALA A 223 7.40 2.12 3.36
N LYS A 224 7.01 3.02 2.46
CA LYS A 224 7.90 3.75 1.55
C LYS A 224 7.24 5.03 1.01
N PRO A 225 6.96 6.02 1.87
CA PRO A 225 6.36 7.27 1.44
C PRO A 225 7.29 8.01 0.47
N GLY A 226 6.73 8.65 -0.55
CA GLY A 226 7.51 9.37 -1.56
C GLY A 226 8.35 8.47 -2.49
N MET A 227 8.08 7.17 -2.52
CA MET A 227 8.77 6.22 -3.41
C MET A 227 7.76 5.47 -4.27
N GLY A 228 8.07 5.34 -5.54
CA GLY A 228 7.29 4.52 -6.47
C GLY A 228 7.37 3.01 -6.17
N GLY A 229 6.58 2.25 -6.93
CA GLY A 229 6.65 0.79 -6.92
C GLY A 229 7.89 0.28 -7.62
N HIS A 230 8.40 -0.88 -7.19
CA HIS A 230 9.44 -1.61 -7.89
C HIS A 230 9.08 -3.09 -7.93
N LEU A 231 9.01 -3.64 -9.13
CA LEU A 231 8.90 -5.08 -9.37
C LEU A 231 10.16 -5.54 -10.11
N PRO A 232 11.00 -6.39 -9.47
CA PRO A 232 12.23 -6.88 -10.10
C PRO A 232 11.96 -7.67 -11.38
N ALA A 233 12.85 -7.56 -12.35
CA ALA A 233 12.82 -8.26 -13.64
C ALA A 233 12.51 -9.76 -13.51
N SER A 234 13.11 -10.43 -12.53
CA SER A 234 12.90 -11.85 -12.24
C SER A 234 11.45 -12.23 -11.87
N LYS A 235 10.59 -11.26 -11.60
CA LYS A 235 9.16 -11.45 -11.31
C LYS A 235 8.26 -10.99 -12.45
N VAL A 236 8.80 -10.35 -13.48
CA VAL A 236 8.02 -9.84 -14.60
C VAL A 236 7.85 -10.94 -15.63
N THR A 237 6.77 -11.71 -15.51
CA THR A 237 6.36 -12.73 -16.47
C THR A 237 5.63 -12.10 -17.65
N SER A 238 5.44 -12.87 -18.73
CA SER A 238 4.67 -12.44 -19.93
C SER A 238 3.24 -11.95 -19.55
N GLU A 239 2.58 -12.63 -18.61
CA GLU A 239 1.24 -12.25 -18.14
C GLU A 239 1.26 -10.89 -17.41
N ILE A 240 2.23 -10.66 -16.53
CA ILE A 240 2.40 -9.38 -15.83
C ILE A 240 2.78 -8.27 -16.82
N ALA A 241 3.68 -8.56 -17.74
CA ALA A 241 4.10 -7.64 -18.78
C ALA A 241 2.93 -7.18 -19.66
N ALA A 242 2.05 -8.10 -20.05
CA ALA A 242 0.84 -7.79 -20.82
C ALA A 242 -0.13 -6.86 -20.05
N ILE A 243 -0.37 -7.13 -18.76
CA ILE A 243 -1.27 -6.30 -17.93
C ILE A 243 -0.70 -4.89 -17.69
N ARG A 244 0.64 -4.79 -17.55
CA ARG A 244 1.31 -3.52 -17.23
C ARG A 244 1.80 -2.75 -18.46
N GLY A 245 1.68 -3.32 -19.66
CA GLY A 245 2.16 -2.70 -20.90
C GLY A 245 3.68 -2.50 -20.94
N CYS A 246 4.45 -3.46 -20.44
CA CYS A 246 5.91 -3.41 -20.36
C CYS A 246 6.53 -4.69 -20.99
N ARG A 247 7.87 -4.77 -21.02
CA ARG A 247 8.57 -5.95 -21.51
C ARG A 247 8.75 -6.99 -20.41
N GLU A 248 8.63 -8.27 -20.78
CA GLU A 248 8.94 -9.39 -19.90
C GLU A 248 10.42 -9.37 -19.51
N GLY A 249 10.72 -9.69 -18.25
CA GLY A 249 12.10 -9.80 -17.77
C GLY A 249 12.83 -8.48 -17.57
N GLU A 250 12.13 -7.35 -17.64
CA GLU A 250 12.69 -6.01 -17.32
C GLU A 250 12.13 -5.49 -15.97
N ASP A 251 12.97 -4.76 -15.23
CA ASP A 251 12.54 -4.11 -13.99
C ASP A 251 11.41 -3.10 -14.26
N ILE A 252 10.36 -3.18 -13.46
CA ILE A 252 9.28 -2.18 -13.51
C ILE A 252 9.47 -1.21 -12.35
N ILE A 253 9.77 0.05 -12.67
CA ILE A 253 9.93 1.13 -11.71
C ILE A 253 8.80 2.14 -11.92
N SER A 254 7.98 2.36 -10.90
CA SER A 254 6.94 3.38 -10.94
C SER A 254 7.53 4.73 -10.51
N PRO A 255 7.08 5.85 -11.12
CA PRO A 255 7.43 7.18 -10.64
C PRO A 255 7.03 7.41 -9.18
N ALA A 256 7.76 8.29 -8.49
CA ALA A 256 7.46 8.65 -7.10
C ALA A 256 6.21 9.54 -6.97
N HIS A 257 5.79 10.18 -8.04
CA HIS A 257 4.62 11.04 -8.13
C HIS A 257 3.97 10.92 -9.51
N PHE A 258 2.75 11.40 -9.64
CA PHE A 258 2.07 11.47 -10.94
C PHE A 258 2.71 12.56 -11.82
N PRO A 259 3.08 12.26 -13.07
CA PRO A 259 3.65 13.28 -13.97
C PRO A 259 2.65 14.39 -14.32
N ASP A 260 1.37 14.09 -14.29
CA ASP A 260 0.24 14.94 -14.66
C ASP A 260 -0.58 15.48 -13.47
N ILE A 261 -0.18 15.23 -12.23
CA ILE A 261 -0.76 15.83 -11.02
C ILE A 261 0.35 16.59 -10.28
N ARG A 262 0.45 17.90 -10.53
CA ARG A 262 1.49 18.78 -9.97
C ARG A 262 0.91 19.86 -9.05
N SER A 263 -0.40 20.00 -9.02
CA SER A 263 -1.14 20.95 -8.21
C SER A 263 -2.42 20.31 -7.67
N LYS A 264 -3.05 20.98 -6.71
CA LYS A 264 -4.38 20.55 -6.22
C LYS A 264 -5.46 20.71 -7.30
N GLU A 265 -5.28 21.62 -8.25
CA GLU A 265 -6.15 21.81 -9.41
C GLU A 265 -6.07 20.60 -10.37
N ASP A 266 -4.86 20.08 -10.62
CA ASP A 266 -4.66 18.87 -11.45
C ASP A 266 -5.30 17.64 -10.77
N LEU A 267 -5.15 17.53 -9.45
CA LEU A 267 -5.80 16.45 -8.69
C LEU A 267 -7.31 16.54 -8.79
N LYS A 268 -7.88 17.76 -8.67
CA LYS A 268 -9.32 17.98 -8.83
C LYS A 268 -9.81 17.63 -10.25
N ALA A 269 -9.05 17.99 -11.26
CA ALA A 269 -9.35 17.62 -12.64
C ALA A 269 -9.33 16.09 -12.82
N THR A 270 -8.34 15.40 -12.24
CA THR A 270 -8.23 13.94 -12.27
C THR A 270 -9.42 13.28 -11.56
N VAL A 271 -9.81 13.74 -10.37
CA VAL A 271 -10.97 13.24 -9.63
C VAL A 271 -12.25 13.43 -10.44
N THR A 272 -12.40 14.59 -11.09
CA THR A 272 -13.56 14.89 -11.93
C THR A 272 -13.64 13.99 -13.17
N ASP A 273 -12.52 13.77 -13.86
CA ASP A 273 -12.44 12.85 -15.00
C ASP A 273 -12.77 11.41 -14.60
N LEU A 274 -12.15 10.91 -13.54
CA LEU A 274 -12.42 9.57 -13.04
C LEU A 274 -13.89 9.38 -12.63
N ARG A 275 -14.50 10.38 -11.96
CA ARG A 275 -15.93 10.33 -11.59
C ARG A 275 -16.83 10.26 -12.81
N LEU A 276 -16.53 11.03 -13.86
CA LEU A 276 -17.28 10.97 -15.11
C LEU A 276 -17.13 9.59 -15.79
N ARG A 277 -15.90 9.10 -15.94
CA ARG A 277 -15.59 7.84 -16.63
C ARG A 277 -16.10 6.60 -15.90
N THR A 278 -16.16 6.64 -14.56
CA THR A 278 -16.77 5.55 -13.75
C THR A 278 -18.31 5.61 -13.73
N GLY A 279 -18.91 6.70 -14.22
CA GLY A 279 -20.36 6.92 -14.16
C GLY A 279 -20.86 7.32 -12.78
N GLY A 280 -20.02 7.95 -11.94
CA GLY A 280 -20.41 8.47 -10.61
C GLY A 280 -20.12 7.54 -9.43
N LYS A 281 -19.25 6.57 -9.59
CA LYS A 281 -18.75 5.73 -8.49
C LYS A 281 -17.77 6.50 -7.59
N PRO A 282 -17.56 6.06 -6.33
CA PRO A 282 -16.67 6.75 -5.40
C PRO A 282 -15.24 6.85 -5.91
N ILE A 283 -14.68 8.05 -5.83
CA ILE A 283 -13.27 8.34 -6.12
C ILE A 283 -12.58 8.72 -4.82
N GLY A 284 -11.62 7.92 -4.40
CA GLY A 284 -10.84 8.14 -3.21
C GLY A 284 -9.38 8.43 -3.46
N ILE A 285 -8.68 8.71 -2.38
CA ILE A 285 -7.23 8.95 -2.38
C ILE A 285 -6.58 8.18 -1.24
N LYS A 286 -5.39 7.58 -1.51
CA LYS A 286 -4.59 6.91 -0.50
C LYS A 286 -3.31 7.68 -0.22
N LEU A 287 -3.13 8.02 1.05
CA LEU A 287 -2.04 8.82 1.58
C LEU A 287 -1.20 8.00 2.58
N ALA A 288 0.13 8.12 2.50
CA ALA A 288 0.98 7.73 3.60
C ALA A 288 0.82 8.73 4.75
N ALA A 289 0.84 8.27 5.99
CA ALA A 289 0.73 9.15 7.16
C ALA A 289 1.99 10.02 7.33
N GLY A 290 2.02 11.16 6.66
CA GLY A 290 3.09 12.16 6.68
C GLY A 290 2.54 13.52 7.12
N HIS A 291 2.34 14.44 6.19
CA HIS A 291 1.70 15.73 6.38
C HIS A 291 0.17 15.61 6.30
N ILE A 292 -0.41 14.92 7.29
CA ILE A 292 -1.79 14.38 7.24
C ILE A 292 -2.81 15.49 6.99
N GLU A 293 -2.71 16.59 7.73
CA GLU A 293 -3.69 17.68 7.68
C GLU A 293 -3.65 18.41 6.33
N GLU A 294 -2.45 18.74 5.84
CA GLU A 294 -2.26 19.44 4.58
C GLU A 294 -2.66 18.56 3.39
N ASP A 295 -2.31 17.27 3.44
CA ASP A 295 -2.67 16.31 2.40
C ASP A 295 -4.19 16.06 2.35
N ILE A 296 -4.86 16.02 3.50
CA ILE A 296 -6.33 15.91 3.59
C ILE A 296 -7.00 17.19 3.07
N ASP A 297 -6.50 18.37 3.39
CA ASP A 297 -7.06 19.64 2.86
C ASP A 297 -7.00 19.68 1.33
N ILE A 298 -5.90 19.19 0.73
CA ILE A 298 -5.77 19.07 -0.72
C ILE A 298 -6.75 18.03 -1.29
N ALA A 299 -6.91 16.89 -0.63
CA ALA A 299 -7.86 15.85 -1.03
C ALA A 299 -9.31 16.35 -0.99
N LEU A 300 -9.70 17.07 0.08
CA LEU A 300 -11.01 17.69 0.20
C LEU A 300 -11.26 18.74 -0.89
N TYR A 301 -10.26 19.58 -1.18
CA TYR A 301 -10.34 20.53 -2.29
C TYR A 301 -10.57 19.84 -3.65
N ALA A 302 -9.94 18.70 -3.86
CA ALA A 302 -10.12 17.91 -5.07
C ALA A 302 -11.52 17.26 -5.17
N GLY A 303 -12.24 17.16 -4.05
CA GLY A 303 -13.60 16.62 -3.98
C GLY A 303 -13.64 15.10 -4.03
N VAL A 304 -12.73 14.42 -3.31
CA VAL A 304 -12.75 12.96 -3.16
C VAL A 304 -13.92 12.50 -2.29
N ASP A 305 -14.39 11.27 -2.50
CA ASP A 305 -15.50 10.68 -1.76
C ASP A 305 -15.02 9.87 -0.54
N PHE A 306 -13.76 9.43 -0.54
CA PHE A 306 -13.12 8.77 0.60
C PHE A 306 -11.61 9.00 0.64
N ILE A 307 -11.03 8.90 1.83
CA ILE A 307 -9.60 9.06 2.07
C ILE A 307 -9.10 7.85 2.85
N THR A 308 -8.07 7.19 2.33
CA THR A 308 -7.37 6.10 3.02
C THR A 308 -6.05 6.60 3.58
N ILE A 309 -5.89 6.53 4.89
CA ILE A 309 -4.62 6.84 5.57
C ILE A 309 -3.87 5.55 5.89
N ASP A 310 -2.65 5.44 5.36
CA ASP A 310 -1.75 4.32 5.59
C ASP A 310 -0.69 4.70 6.64
N GLY A 311 -0.87 4.21 7.87
CA GLY A 311 -0.03 4.53 9.02
C GLY A 311 1.17 3.59 9.18
N ARG A 312 2.15 4.03 9.99
CA ARG A 312 3.31 3.20 10.38
C ARG A 312 2.85 1.96 11.13
N ALA A 313 3.33 0.86 10.73
CA ALA A 313 3.11 -0.56 10.86
C ALA A 313 2.50 -1.17 9.60
N GLY A 314 2.23 -0.38 8.55
CA GLY A 314 1.94 -0.86 7.22
C GLY A 314 3.12 -1.65 6.64
N GLY A 315 2.82 -2.62 5.78
CA GLY A 315 3.81 -3.48 5.15
C GLY A 315 3.85 -3.34 3.64
N THR A 316 4.89 -3.90 3.04
CA THR A 316 5.06 -3.96 1.59
C THR A 316 5.80 -5.23 1.19
N GLY A 317 5.78 -5.62 -0.08
CA GLY A 317 6.56 -6.75 -0.59
C GLY A 317 8.06 -6.47 -0.64
N ALA A 318 8.44 -5.20 -0.83
CA ALA A 318 9.83 -4.75 -0.88
C ALA A 318 9.93 -3.26 -0.54
N SER A 319 10.84 -2.91 0.37
CA SER A 319 11.15 -1.53 0.75
C SER A 319 12.58 -1.45 1.28
N PRO A 320 13.30 -0.34 1.09
CA PRO A 320 14.52 -0.11 1.84
C PRO A 320 14.23 -0.17 3.35
N LYS A 321 15.04 -0.96 4.07
CA LYS A 321 14.89 -1.14 5.52
C LYS A 321 14.90 0.18 6.26
N VAL A 322 15.85 1.06 5.91
CA VAL A 322 16.02 2.38 6.53
C VAL A 322 14.79 3.26 6.34
N VAL A 323 14.16 3.23 5.16
CA VAL A 323 12.96 4.06 4.87
C VAL A 323 11.80 3.65 5.76
N LYS A 324 11.41 2.37 5.74
CA LYS A 324 10.26 1.91 6.56
C LYS A 324 10.53 2.01 8.08
N ASN A 325 11.79 2.06 8.49
CA ASN A 325 12.18 2.23 9.89
C ASN A 325 12.13 3.68 10.37
N ALA A 326 12.27 4.64 9.44
CA ALA A 326 12.41 6.06 9.77
C ALA A 326 11.21 6.92 9.36
N THR A 327 10.19 6.36 8.68
CA THR A 327 9.11 7.16 8.10
C THR A 327 7.74 6.77 8.62
N SER A 328 6.78 7.65 8.37
CA SER A 328 5.34 7.56 8.63
C SER A 328 4.94 7.62 10.12
N VAL A 329 3.85 8.32 10.35
CA VAL A 329 3.23 8.46 11.68
C VAL A 329 2.58 7.12 12.07
N PRO A 330 2.67 6.68 13.35
CA PRO A 330 1.97 5.49 13.82
C PRO A 330 0.46 5.56 13.59
N THR A 331 -0.13 4.44 13.20
CA THR A 331 -1.52 4.35 12.72
C THR A 331 -2.54 4.92 13.71
N ILE A 332 -2.36 4.73 15.02
CA ILE A 332 -3.25 5.26 16.05
C ILE A 332 -3.28 6.79 16.00
N PHE A 333 -2.12 7.44 15.98
CA PHE A 333 -2.03 8.89 15.91
C PHE A 333 -2.48 9.43 14.54
N ALA A 334 -2.16 8.71 13.47
CA ALA A 334 -2.57 9.07 12.12
C ALA A 334 -4.10 9.10 11.98
N LEU A 335 -4.80 8.10 12.56
CA LEU A 335 -6.26 8.05 12.59
C LEU A 335 -6.85 9.21 13.38
N ALA A 336 -6.35 9.45 14.59
CA ALA A 336 -6.85 10.55 15.45
C ALA A 336 -6.69 11.92 14.77
N ARG A 337 -5.54 12.18 14.14
CA ARG A 337 -5.30 13.42 13.39
C ARG A 337 -6.19 13.54 12.16
N ALA A 338 -6.32 12.46 11.37
CA ALA A 338 -7.16 12.46 10.19
C ALA A 338 -8.64 12.70 10.54
N ARG A 339 -9.17 12.06 11.59
CA ARG A 339 -10.56 12.29 12.03
C ARG A 339 -10.75 13.73 12.50
N LYS A 340 -9.82 14.23 13.31
CA LYS A 340 -9.88 15.61 13.82
C LYS A 340 -9.92 16.65 12.71
N ILE A 341 -9.10 16.51 11.65
CA ILE A 341 -9.12 17.47 10.54
C ILE A 341 -10.41 17.36 9.73
N LEU A 342 -10.91 16.16 9.43
CA LEU A 342 -12.16 15.95 8.71
C LEU A 342 -13.33 16.58 9.48
N ASP A 343 -13.44 16.36 10.80
CA ASP A 343 -14.47 16.95 11.66
C ASP A 343 -14.38 18.49 11.66
N SER A 344 -13.16 19.03 11.76
CA SER A 344 -12.95 20.49 11.76
C SER A 344 -13.31 21.16 10.42
N ARG A 345 -13.36 20.41 9.35
CA ARG A 345 -13.76 20.86 8.00
C ARG A 345 -15.24 20.57 7.70
N GLY A 346 -15.96 19.92 8.60
CA GLY A 346 -17.34 19.48 8.35
C GLY A 346 -17.45 18.50 7.19
N ALA A 347 -16.45 17.65 7.02
CA ALA A 347 -16.34 16.72 5.89
C ALA A 347 -17.06 15.38 6.19
N ASP A 348 -18.29 15.43 6.69
CA ASP A 348 -19.07 14.28 7.18
C ASP A 348 -19.46 13.29 6.06
N THR A 349 -19.40 13.71 4.81
CA THR A 349 -19.72 12.88 3.65
C THR A 349 -18.49 12.21 3.03
N VAL A 350 -17.29 12.48 3.56
CA VAL A 350 -16.05 11.87 3.09
C VAL A 350 -15.69 10.72 4.02
N SER A 351 -15.71 9.48 3.51
CA SER A 351 -15.38 8.31 4.32
C SER A 351 -13.90 8.24 4.65
N LEU A 352 -13.56 7.99 5.92
CA LEU A 352 -12.19 7.78 6.40
C LEU A 352 -11.88 6.29 6.49
N ILE A 353 -10.96 5.82 5.68
CA ILE A 353 -10.45 4.45 5.70
C ILE A 353 -9.07 4.44 6.36
N ILE A 354 -8.85 3.50 7.28
CA ILE A 354 -7.56 3.34 7.94
C ILE A 354 -6.90 2.01 7.53
N THR A 355 -5.60 2.05 7.32
CA THR A 355 -4.75 0.87 7.10
C THR A 355 -3.39 1.07 7.76
N GLY A 356 -2.62 0.01 7.91
CA GLY A 356 -1.29 0.10 8.52
C GLY A 356 -1.17 -0.62 9.86
N GLY A 357 -1.18 -1.94 9.84
CA GLY A 357 -0.83 -2.73 11.01
C GLY A 357 -1.97 -3.34 11.80
N LEU A 358 -3.22 -3.09 11.46
CA LEU A 358 -4.39 -3.72 12.10
C LEU A 358 -4.47 -5.22 11.73
N ARG A 359 -4.84 -6.06 12.71
CA ARG A 359 -4.79 -7.53 12.56
C ARG A 359 -6.02 -8.26 13.06
N THR A 360 -6.61 -7.81 14.17
CA THR A 360 -7.66 -8.51 14.92
C THR A 360 -8.94 -7.67 14.95
N SER A 361 -10.05 -8.31 15.26
CA SER A 361 -11.35 -7.64 15.46
C SER A 361 -11.30 -6.57 16.56
N SER A 362 -10.48 -6.78 17.58
CA SER A 362 -10.23 -5.79 18.64
C SER A 362 -9.60 -4.51 18.07
N ASP A 363 -8.57 -4.64 17.18
CA ASP A 363 -7.98 -3.47 16.51
C ASP A 363 -9.03 -2.75 15.66
N PHE A 364 -9.90 -3.51 14.96
CA PHE A 364 -10.92 -2.96 14.08
C PHE A 364 -12.00 -2.21 14.86
N ALA A 365 -12.49 -2.78 15.98
CA ALA A 365 -13.45 -2.13 16.84
C ALA A 365 -12.91 -0.81 17.41
N LYS A 366 -11.65 -0.81 17.86
CA LYS A 366 -10.98 0.41 18.37
C LYS A 366 -10.80 1.46 17.28
N ALA A 367 -10.44 1.05 16.05
CA ALA A 367 -10.29 1.95 14.92
C ALA A 367 -11.64 2.58 14.52
N LEU A 368 -12.74 1.80 14.50
CA LEU A 368 -14.08 2.31 14.27
C LEU A 368 -14.48 3.32 15.37
N ALA A 369 -14.26 2.96 16.63
CA ALA A 369 -14.55 3.84 17.75
C ALA A 369 -13.72 5.14 17.75
N MET A 370 -12.54 5.13 17.14
CA MET A 370 -11.71 6.31 16.91
C MET A 370 -12.10 7.11 15.64
N GLY A 371 -13.17 6.70 14.95
CA GLY A 371 -13.75 7.45 13.85
C GLY A 371 -13.31 7.02 12.45
N ALA A 372 -12.78 5.80 12.29
CA ALA A 372 -12.66 5.20 10.96
C ALA A 372 -14.01 4.69 10.48
N ASP A 373 -14.36 4.90 9.21
CA ASP A 373 -15.56 4.32 8.58
C ASP A 373 -15.31 2.89 8.07
N ALA A 374 -14.07 2.60 7.67
CA ALA A 374 -13.69 1.27 7.21
C ALA A 374 -12.19 0.98 7.45
N ILE A 375 -11.83 -0.29 7.42
CA ILE A 375 -10.48 -0.79 7.65
C ILE A 375 -10.01 -1.63 6.46
N ALA A 376 -8.88 -1.25 5.85
CA ALA A 376 -8.25 -2.03 4.80
C ALA A 376 -7.11 -2.88 5.37
N VAL A 377 -7.18 -4.22 5.20
CA VAL A 377 -6.20 -5.15 5.74
C VAL A 377 -5.40 -5.87 4.64
N GLY A 378 -4.09 -5.79 4.72
CA GLY A 378 -3.18 -6.52 3.81
C GLY A 378 -2.63 -7.79 4.45
N THR A 379 -1.78 -7.65 5.46
CA THR A 379 -1.08 -8.78 6.09
C THR A 379 -2.04 -9.77 6.75
N ALA A 380 -3.10 -9.30 7.41
CA ALA A 380 -4.09 -10.18 8.04
C ALA A 380 -4.79 -11.06 6.99
N ALA A 381 -5.25 -10.46 5.87
CA ALA A 381 -5.85 -11.21 4.77
C ALA A 381 -4.87 -12.22 4.14
N MET A 382 -3.58 -11.85 3.98
CA MET A 382 -2.57 -12.80 3.49
C MET A 382 -2.33 -13.96 4.45
N ILE A 383 -2.29 -13.71 5.77
CA ILE A 383 -2.15 -14.77 6.79
C ILE A 383 -3.37 -15.70 6.73
N ALA A 384 -4.56 -15.14 6.62
CA ALA A 384 -5.78 -15.92 6.42
C ALA A 384 -5.69 -16.80 5.16
N ALA A 385 -5.16 -16.29 4.06
CA ALA A 385 -4.94 -17.05 2.82
C ALA A 385 -3.84 -18.14 2.95
N GLY A 386 -3.02 -18.13 4.01
CA GLY A 386 -1.97 -19.15 4.25
C GLY A 386 -0.55 -18.61 4.35
N CYS A 387 -0.33 -17.28 4.38
CA CYS A 387 1.00 -16.70 4.54
C CYS A 387 1.63 -17.08 5.89
N GLN A 388 2.83 -17.62 5.87
CA GLN A 388 3.58 -18.06 7.06
C GLN A 388 4.60 -17.03 7.57
N GLN A 389 4.59 -15.80 7.02
CA GLN A 389 5.46 -14.69 7.44
C GLN A 389 6.97 -14.97 7.35
N TYR A 390 7.42 -15.75 6.35
CA TYR A 390 8.86 -16.03 6.12
C TYR A 390 9.69 -14.76 5.85
N ARG A 391 9.05 -13.63 5.52
CA ARG A 391 9.72 -12.35 5.24
C ARG A 391 10.76 -12.41 4.11
N ILE A 392 10.44 -13.18 3.08
CA ILE A 392 11.27 -13.32 1.85
C ILE A 392 10.49 -12.91 0.60
N CYS A 393 9.45 -12.11 0.72
CA CYS A 393 8.57 -11.71 -0.39
C CYS A 393 9.33 -11.01 -1.54
N ASN A 394 10.39 -10.27 -1.19
CA ASN A 394 11.24 -9.57 -2.15
C ASN A 394 12.08 -10.52 -3.03
N THR A 395 12.32 -11.76 -2.60
CA THR A 395 13.15 -12.73 -3.34
C THR A 395 12.39 -13.50 -4.41
N GLY A 396 11.05 -13.50 -4.38
CA GLY A 396 10.24 -14.33 -5.25
C GLY A 396 10.23 -15.83 -4.90
N LYS A 397 10.88 -16.26 -3.81
CA LYS A 397 11.03 -17.67 -3.41
C LYS A 397 10.06 -18.07 -2.27
N CYS A 398 8.85 -17.50 -2.25
CA CYS A 398 7.85 -17.81 -1.24
C CYS A 398 7.43 -19.29 -1.30
N PRO A 399 7.73 -20.13 -0.27
CA PRO A 399 7.52 -21.57 -0.35
C PRO A 399 6.05 -21.99 -0.31
N VAL A 400 5.15 -21.10 0.12
CA VAL A 400 3.70 -21.34 0.16
C VAL A 400 2.94 -20.79 -1.04
N GLY A 401 3.64 -20.37 -2.10
CA GLY A 401 3.01 -19.96 -3.34
C GLY A 401 2.37 -18.56 -3.36
N ILE A 402 2.50 -17.76 -2.29
CA ILE A 402 1.81 -16.46 -2.18
C ILE A 402 2.57 -15.34 -2.90
N ALA A 403 3.85 -15.11 -2.55
CA ALA A 403 4.63 -13.98 -3.08
C ALA A 403 5.74 -14.48 -4.02
N THR A 404 5.35 -15.20 -5.05
CA THR A 404 6.24 -15.81 -6.06
C THR A 404 5.58 -15.80 -7.44
N GLN A 405 6.40 -15.86 -8.48
CA GLN A 405 5.96 -16.13 -9.86
C GLN A 405 6.47 -17.48 -10.39
N ASP A 406 7.26 -18.20 -9.59
CA ASP A 406 7.72 -19.55 -9.93
C ASP A 406 6.54 -20.52 -10.02
N PRO A 407 6.31 -21.19 -11.16
CA PRO A 407 5.15 -22.08 -11.35
C PRO A 407 5.09 -23.24 -10.34
N ALA A 408 6.26 -23.82 -9.96
CA ALA A 408 6.31 -24.93 -9.03
C ALA A 408 5.96 -24.48 -7.59
N LEU A 409 6.32 -23.27 -7.22
CA LEU A 409 5.93 -22.69 -5.93
C LEU A 409 4.48 -22.24 -5.92
N ARG A 410 3.99 -21.62 -7.03
CA ARG A 410 2.59 -21.19 -7.19
C ARG A 410 1.62 -22.36 -7.05
N ALA A 411 1.94 -23.51 -7.65
CA ALA A 411 1.13 -24.72 -7.60
C ALA A 411 0.89 -25.28 -6.18
N ARG A 412 1.64 -24.81 -5.18
CA ARG A 412 1.46 -25.23 -3.79
C ARG A 412 0.27 -24.56 -3.09
N LEU A 413 -0.22 -23.44 -3.64
CA LEU A 413 -1.35 -22.72 -3.07
C LEU A 413 -2.67 -23.26 -3.63
N ASP A 414 -3.44 -23.93 -2.78
CA ASP A 414 -4.81 -24.33 -3.10
C ASP A 414 -5.72 -23.09 -3.01
N VAL A 415 -6.19 -22.64 -4.16
CA VAL A 415 -6.98 -21.40 -4.29
C VAL A 415 -8.29 -21.49 -3.52
N ASP A 416 -9.02 -22.59 -3.62
CA ASP A 416 -10.36 -22.71 -3.03
C ASP A 416 -10.30 -22.90 -1.50
N LYS A 417 -9.34 -23.69 -1.00
CA LYS A 417 -9.11 -23.79 0.45
C LYS A 417 -8.65 -22.45 1.04
N SER A 418 -7.76 -21.74 0.35
CA SER A 418 -7.30 -20.42 0.79
C SER A 418 -8.42 -19.39 0.74
N ALA A 419 -9.28 -19.42 -0.28
CA ALA A 419 -10.47 -18.56 -0.35
C ALA A 419 -11.44 -18.82 0.80
N LEU A 420 -11.71 -20.08 1.14
CA LEU A 420 -12.55 -20.42 2.28
C LEU A 420 -11.96 -19.90 3.61
N ARG A 421 -10.63 -20.03 3.81
CA ARG A 421 -9.95 -19.48 4.98
C ARG A 421 -10.09 -17.96 5.08
N VAL A 422 -9.92 -17.24 3.97
CA VAL A 422 -10.12 -15.79 3.89
C VAL A 422 -11.57 -15.43 4.22
N ALA A 423 -12.54 -16.14 3.65
CA ALA A 423 -13.96 -15.92 3.95
C ALA A 423 -14.28 -16.16 5.43
N ASN A 424 -13.76 -17.23 6.01
CA ASN A 424 -13.93 -17.55 7.43
C ASN A 424 -13.33 -16.47 8.33
N PHE A 425 -12.14 -15.95 7.98
CA PHE A 425 -11.53 -14.83 8.71
C PHE A 425 -12.45 -13.61 8.72
N PHE A 426 -12.95 -13.14 7.57
CA PHE A 426 -13.81 -11.97 7.51
C PHE A 426 -15.16 -12.21 8.20
N LYS A 427 -15.74 -13.40 8.11
CA LYS A 427 -16.96 -13.77 8.83
C LYS A 427 -16.76 -13.75 10.34
N ALA A 428 -15.67 -14.36 10.82
CA ALA A 428 -15.36 -14.43 12.25
C ALA A 428 -15.13 -13.02 12.82
N VAL A 429 -14.29 -12.21 12.19
CA VAL A 429 -14.03 -10.85 12.69
C VAL A 429 -15.28 -9.96 12.63
N THR A 430 -16.20 -10.19 11.70
CA THR A 430 -17.46 -9.47 11.63
C THR A 430 -18.38 -9.85 12.78
N GLU A 431 -18.46 -11.12 13.15
CA GLU A 431 -19.22 -11.56 14.35
C GLU A 431 -18.61 -11.01 15.64
N GLU A 432 -17.28 -11.01 15.75
CA GLU A 432 -16.59 -10.42 16.91
C GLU A 432 -16.80 -8.89 16.97
N LEU A 433 -16.89 -8.18 15.84
CA LEU A 433 -17.27 -6.76 15.81
C LEU A 433 -18.71 -6.54 16.31
N ARG A 434 -19.66 -7.43 15.96
CA ARG A 434 -21.01 -7.40 16.52
C ARG A 434 -20.99 -7.61 18.04
N ASP A 435 -20.12 -8.49 18.53
CA ASP A 435 -19.99 -8.71 19.98
C ASP A 435 -19.39 -7.49 20.67
N PHE A 436 -18.42 -6.78 20.08
CA PHE A 436 -17.93 -5.51 20.61
C PHE A 436 -19.02 -4.43 20.64
N ALA A 437 -19.84 -4.34 19.61
CA ALA A 437 -20.97 -3.41 19.61
C ALA A 437 -21.99 -3.78 20.70
N ARG A 438 -22.37 -5.06 20.86
CA ARG A 438 -23.30 -5.52 21.91
C ARG A 438 -22.79 -5.21 23.30
N LEU A 439 -21.53 -5.56 23.58
CA LEU A 439 -20.95 -5.35 24.92
C LEU A 439 -20.78 -3.89 25.29
N THR A 440 -20.77 -2.97 24.32
CA THR A 440 -20.77 -1.53 24.54
C THR A 440 -22.17 -0.90 24.44
N GLY A 441 -23.22 -1.71 24.24
CA GLY A 441 -24.61 -1.26 24.14
C GLY A 441 -24.91 -0.49 22.84
N ASN A 442 -24.24 -0.83 21.75
CA ASN A 442 -24.45 -0.24 20.44
C ASN A 442 -25.10 -1.26 19.47
N ASP A 443 -26.09 -0.85 18.70
CA ASP A 443 -26.82 -1.66 17.70
C ASP A 443 -26.19 -1.60 16.31
N ASN A 444 -25.13 -0.81 16.16
CA ASN A 444 -24.40 -0.64 14.91
C ASN A 444 -22.90 -0.50 15.23
N VAL A 445 -22.03 -1.17 14.48
CA VAL A 445 -20.57 -1.06 14.68
C VAL A 445 -20.04 0.36 14.42
N HIS A 446 -20.75 1.17 13.63
CA HIS A 446 -20.42 2.58 13.40
C HIS A 446 -20.90 3.53 14.51
N HIS A 447 -21.63 3.02 15.52
CA HIS A 447 -21.98 3.76 16.74
C HIS A 447 -20.93 3.59 17.85
N LEU A 448 -19.94 2.71 17.67
CA LEU A 448 -18.75 2.68 18.52
C LEU A 448 -18.09 4.06 18.51
N SER A 449 -17.67 4.54 19.67
CA SER A 449 -17.17 5.90 19.83
C SER A 449 -16.03 5.99 20.84
N LEU A 450 -15.39 7.15 20.93
CA LEU A 450 -14.36 7.43 21.94
C LEU A 450 -14.86 7.23 23.37
N ALA A 451 -16.17 7.42 23.61
CA ALA A 451 -16.78 7.17 24.90
C ALA A 451 -16.71 5.69 25.34
N ASP A 452 -16.58 4.78 24.39
CA ASP A 452 -16.44 3.34 24.62
C ASP A 452 -14.96 2.92 24.80
N LEU A 453 -14.00 3.85 24.75
CA LEU A 453 -12.56 3.56 24.81
C LEU A 453 -11.85 4.25 25.96
N CYS A 454 -10.73 3.66 26.39
CA CYS A 454 -9.72 4.29 27.25
C CYS A 454 -8.33 3.74 26.90
N THR A 455 -7.28 4.32 27.47
CA THR A 455 -5.91 3.84 27.27
C THR A 455 -5.12 3.85 28.57
N THR A 456 -4.23 2.87 28.73
CA THR A 456 -3.24 2.80 29.83
C THR A 456 -1.91 3.46 29.43
N ASN A 457 -1.80 3.95 28.21
CA ASN A 457 -0.58 4.53 27.66
C ASN A 457 -0.68 6.07 27.65
N SER A 458 0.18 6.73 28.43
CA SER A 458 0.19 8.19 28.57
C SER A 458 0.48 8.93 27.27
N GLU A 459 1.34 8.38 26.39
CA GLU A 459 1.64 8.98 25.10
C GLU A 459 0.42 8.94 24.17
N ILE A 460 -0.32 7.83 24.19
CA ILE A 460 -1.56 7.72 23.41
C ILE A 460 -2.59 8.75 23.92
N SER A 461 -2.80 8.87 25.22
CA SER A 461 -3.76 9.83 25.75
C SER A 461 -3.34 11.28 25.54
N SER A 462 -2.04 11.57 25.59
CA SER A 462 -1.52 12.94 25.39
C SER A 462 -1.69 13.45 23.95
N HIS A 463 -1.70 12.53 22.96
CA HIS A 463 -1.71 12.86 21.53
C HIS A 463 -2.96 12.38 20.79
N THR A 464 -3.95 11.84 21.50
CA THR A 464 -5.26 11.45 20.96
C THR A 464 -6.36 11.89 21.94
N PRO A 465 -7.62 11.90 21.52
CA PRO A 465 -8.73 12.22 22.42
C PRO A 465 -9.12 11.05 23.37
N LEU A 466 -8.31 10.01 23.50
CA LEU A 466 -8.58 8.87 24.36
C LEU A 466 -8.32 9.22 25.84
N GLU A 467 -9.29 8.87 26.70
CA GLU A 467 -9.17 9.00 28.14
C GLU A 467 -8.08 8.08 28.70
N HIS A 468 -7.22 8.64 29.57
CA HIS A 468 -6.24 7.83 30.31
C HIS A 468 -6.91 7.24 31.58
N VAL A 469 -6.62 5.98 31.89
CA VAL A 469 -7.10 5.28 33.10
C VAL A 469 -5.94 4.74 33.93
#